data_2e76a3032c5be2e7d58838a77d4d0a68
#
_entry.id   2e76a3032c5be2e7d58838a77d4d0a68
#
_cell.length_a   1.000
_cell.length_b   1.000
_cell.length_c   1.000
_cell.angle_alpha   90.00
_cell.angle_beta   90.00
_cell.angle_gamma   90.00
#
_symmetry.space_group_name_H-M   'P 1'
#
loop_
_entity.id
_entity.type
_entity.pdbx_description
1 polymer ?
#
loop_
_entity_poly.entity_id
_entity_poly.type
_entity_poly.pdbx_seq_one_letter_code
_entity_poly.pdbx_strand_id
1 'polypeptide(L)'
;MPEDTQAKLGLGKLYEKRFKTRREAKEAELKLSVDIEKARHNKHFQQPLKKEDILFSDFYKEVCLEPYKAGQTTNTNKPPTAATIFQTENLFRLHILPILGKYSLSYLNENKQLVLSLLTPKANSFANFKALRGYINSVFDWAEELEYIPVNRLHKTISRIKATKKQILKENKREEDLALDEDELRFWLQAFDDDLEKGLLEFKDYVLFYTTFFLSDRKSESYALQWKHINFKNNEILIENALDRFGNVKATKGGKRTLFNAPTELMELLKKWKALQREELKQFGIKQTNNQFVFTYNDRQNNINVVLHIDYLNYRMNSIKRRHPELAPATPHKLRHTGATLAKKAGRSLEEISEALTHSDQSITKTYINTTSTVTQTAGETAYRHLKK
;
A
#
# COMPACT_ATOMS: atom_id res chain seq x y z
N MET A 1 39.70 20.96 -13.94
CA MET A 1 38.42 21.63 -13.62
C MET A 1 38.14 22.65 -14.72
N PRO A 2 36.91 22.77 -15.26
CA PRO A 2 36.59 23.78 -16.30
C PRO A 2 36.82 25.21 -15.81
N GLU A 3 37.24 26.11 -16.70
CA GLU A 3 37.63 27.48 -16.33
C GLU A 3 36.52 28.29 -15.67
N ASP A 4 35.27 28.13 -16.10
CA ASP A 4 34.12 28.81 -15.51
C ASP A 4 33.71 28.22 -14.13
N THR A 5 34.07 26.98 -13.83
CA THR A 5 33.89 26.42 -12.47
C THR A 5 34.95 26.97 -11.51
N GLN A 6 36.17 27.22 -12.04
CA GLN A 6 37.23 27.86 -11.27
C GLN A 6 36.90 29.31 -10.90
N ALA A 7 36.35 30.07 -11.85
CA ALA A 7 35.92 31.45 -11.62
C ALA A 7 34.79 31.56 -10.58
N LYS A 8 33.80 30.65 -10.63
CA LYS A 8 32.69 30.62 -9.66
C LYS A 8 33.13 30.30 -8.25
N LEU A 9 34.18 29.50 -8.09
CA LEU A 9 34.73 29.14 -6.78
C LEU A 9 35.83 30.07 -6.31
N GLY A 10 36.21 31.10 -7.10
CA GLY A 10 37.31 31.99 -6.80
C GLY A 10 38.68 31.29 -6.80
N LEU A 11 38.82 30.20 -7.57
CA LEU A 11 40.01 29.35 -7.57
C LEU A 11 40.84 29.65 -8.84
N GLY A 12 42.18 29.79 -8.71
CA GLY A 12 43.11 29.89 -9.82
C GLY A 12 43.32 28.57 -10.58
N LYS A 13 44.11 28.60 -11.67
CA LYS A 13 44.46 27.40 -12.46
C LYS A 13 45.09 26.28 -11.63
N LEU A 14 45.83 26.64 -10.58
CA LEU A 14 46.39 25.73 -9.59
C LEU A 14 45.86 26.16 -8.21
N TYR A 15 45.17 25.27 -7.52
CA TYR A 15 44.72 25.47 -6.13
C TYR A 15 45.52 24.56 -5.23
N GLU A 16 46.35 25.15 -4.38
CA GLU A 16 47.22 24.48 -3.44
C GLU A 16 46.95 25.01 -2.03
N LYS A 17 46.68 24.10 -1.09
CA LYS A 17 46.46 24.45 0.32
C LYS A 17 47.20 23.44 1.21
N ARG A 18 47.93 23.94 2.19
CA ARG A 18 48.66 23.10 3.16
C ARG A 18 47.82 22.87 4.39
N PHE A 19 47.85 21.66 4.91
CA PHE A 19 47.13 21.23 6.10
C PHE A 19 48.12 20.65 7.12
N LYS A 20 47.77 20.76 8.42
CA LYS A 20 48.60 20.23 9.50
C LYS A 20 48.51 18.71 9.63
N THR A 21 47.35 18.13 9.27
CA THR A 21 47.11 16.69 9.36
C THR A 21 46.53 16.13 8.06
N ARG A 22 46.75 14.82 7.83
CA ARG A 22 46.19 14.09 6.68
C ARG A 22 44.65 14.04 6.74
N ARG A 23 44.05 14.07 7.95
CA ARG A 23 42.61 14.09 8.16
C ARG A 23 42.00 15.42 7.69
N GLU A 24 42.57 16.56 8.10
CA GLU A 24 42.12 17.87 7.64
C GLU A 24 42.23 18.04 6.13
N ALA A 25 43.31 17.51 5.51
CA ALA A 25 43.47 17.51 4.06
C ALA A 25 42.32 16.73 3.38
N LYS A 26 41.97 15.55 3.88
CA LYS A 26 40.93 14.70 3.32
C LYS A 26 39.52 15.28 3.49
N GLU A 27 39.25 15.92 4.63
CA GLU A 27 37.99 16.64 4.87
C GLU A 27 37.84 17.86 3.96
N ALA A 28 38.95 18.61 3.72
CA ALA A 28 38.94 19.74 2.80
C ALA A 28 38.81 19.32 1.33
N GLU A 29 39.42 18.21 0.94
CA GLU A 29 39.28 17.61 -0.41
C GLU A 29 37.84 17.19 -0.66
N LEU A 30 37.20 16.54 0.30
CA LEU A 30 35.80 16.12 0.22
C LEU A 30 34.86 17.34 0.10
N LYS A 31 35.10 18.38 0.91
CA LYS A 31 34.33 19.62 0.86
C LYS A 31 34.48 20.32 -0.49
N LEU A 32 35.68 20.42 -0.99
CA LEU A 32 35.98 21.02 -2.30
C LEU A 32 35.32 20.20 -3.44
N SER A 33 35.33 18.88 -3.37
CA SER A 33 34.65 18.02 -4.35
C SER A 33 33.15 18.28 -4.38
N VAL A 34 32.49 18.42 -3.21
CA VAL A 34 31.06 18.75 -3.09
C VAL A 34 30.79 20.15 -3.64
N ASP A 35 31.66 21.14 -3.38
CA ASP A 35 31.50 22.51 -3.87
C ASP A 35 31.72 22.58 -5.40
N ILE A 36 32.63 21.78 -5.96
CA ILE A 36 32.80 21.61 -7.40
C ILE A 36 31.57 20.99 -8.04
N GLU A 37 30.99 19.95 -7.43
CA GLU A 37 29.75 19.35 -7.93
C GLU A 37 28.60 20.33 -7.89
N LYS A 38 28.42 21.06 -6.77
CA LYS A 38 27.40 22.12 -6.66
C LYS A 38 27.58 23.21 -7.69
N ALA A 39 28.84 23.66 -7.94
CA ALA A 39 29.11 24.65 -8.94
C ALA A 39 28.90 24.14 -10.38
N ARG A 40 29.10 22.85 -10.64
CA ARG A 40 28.76 22.18 -11.90
C ARG A 40 27.23 22.06 -12.07
N HIS A 41 26.53 21.68 -11.04
CA HIS A 41 25.03 21.62 -11.05
C HIS A 41 24.44 23.01 -11.25
N ASN A 42 24.97 24.07 -10.63
CA ASN A 42 24.54 25.45 -10.88
C ASN A 42 24.76 25.94 -12.32
N LYS A 43 25.59 25.29 -13.11
CA LYS A 43 25.71 25.59 -14.56
C LYS A 43 24.47 25.17 -15.34
N HIS A 44 23.79 24.12 -14.93
CA HIS A 44 22.53 23.70 -15.56
C HIS A 44 21.36 24.64 -15.23
N PHE A 45 21.46 25.44 -14.17
CA PHE A 45 20.43 26.42 -13.78
C PHE A 45 20.49 27.76 -14.47
N GLN A 46 21.57 28.10 -15.24
CA GLN A 46 21.75 29.44 -15.81
C GLN A 46 21.55 29.56 -17.32
N GLN A 47 21.39 28.45 -18.03
CA GLN A 47 20.74 28.48 -19.34
C GLN A 47 19.35 27.86 -19.15
N PRO A 48 18.25 28.54 -19.56
CA PRO A 48 16.99 27.83 -19.69
C PRO A 48 17.28 26.67 -20.65
N LEU A 49 17.33 25.44 -20.07
CA LEU A 49 17.31 24.21 -20.88
C LEU A 49 16.23 24.46 -21.92
N LYS A 50 16.56 24.37 -23.21
CA LYS A 50 15.52 24.35 -24.25
C LYS A 50 14.50 23.35 -23.75
N LYS A 51 13.24 23.74 -23.54
CA LYS A 51 12.18 22.86 -23.02
C LYS A 51 12.20 21.48 -23.68
N GLU A 52 12.65 21.41 -24.91
CA GLU A 52 12.73 20.22 -25.76
C GLU A 52 13.78 19.19 -25.35
N ASP A 53 14.82 19.56 -24.60
CA ASP A 53 15.97 18.68 -24.29
C ASP A 53 15.96 18.14 -22.83
N ILE A 54 14.92 18.43 -22.04
CA ILE A 54 14.84 17.98 -20.66
C ILE A 54 14.75 16.45 -20.58
N LEU A 55 15.54 15.82 -19.69
CA LEU A 55 15.45 14.40 -19.45
C LEU A 55 14.14 14.04 -18.75
N PHE A 56 13.59 12.87 -19.05
CA PHE A 56 12.39 12.37 -18.38
C PHE A 56 12.55 12.32 -16.84
N SER A 57 13.75 11.97 -16.33
CA SER A 57 14.05 11.97 -14.90
C SER A 57 13.95 13.35 -14.26
N ASP A 58 14.45 14.36 -14.95
CA ASP A 58 14.55 15.71 -14.42
C ASP A 58 13.18 16.41 -14.53
N PHE A 59 12.49 16.22 -15.64
CA PHE A 59 11.10 16.67 -15.78
C PHE A 59 10.19 16.06 -14.70
N TYR A 60 10.31 14.75 -14.43
CA TYR A 60 9.54 14.14 -13.36
C TYR A 60 9.83 14.78 -11.99
N LYS A 61 11.11 14.94 -11.64
CA LYS A 61 11.53 15.42 -10.31
C LYS A 61 11.25 16.92 -10.10
N GLU A 62 11.52 17.72 -11.12
CA GLU A 62 11.52 19.18 -11.00
C GLU A 62 10.18 19.82 -11.41
N VAL A 63 9.43 19.17 -12.30
CA VAL A 63 8.21 19.75 -12.91
C VAL A 63 6.96 18.98 -12.54
N CYS A 64 7.00 17.62 -12.43
CA CYS A 64 5.82 16.84 -12.18
C CYS A 64 5.55 16.55 -10.70
N LEU A 65 6.59 16.33 -9.89
CA LEU A 65 6.43 15.75 -8.55
C LEU A 65 5.65 16.65 -7.60
N GLU A 66 5.98 17.91 -7.52
CA GLU A 66 5.29 18.85 -6.63
C GLU A 66 3.85 19.15 -7.08
N PRO A 67 3.55 19.42 -8.38
CA PRO A 67 2.17 19.47 -8.86
C PRO A 67 1.38 18.18 -8.62
N TYR A 68 2.01 17.00 -8.75
CA TYR A 68 1.37 15.73 -8.39
C TYR A 68 1.00 15.67 -6.91
N LYS A 69 1.90 16.05 -6.00
CA LYS A 69 1.62 16.12 -4.56
C LYS A 69 0.47 17.07 -4.23
N ALA A 70 0.38 18.18 -4.96
CA ALA A 70 -0.71 19.13 -4.87
C ALA A 70 -2.03 18.66 -5.52
N GLY A 71 -2.02 17.52 -6.23
CA GLY A 71 -3.20 16.96 -6.92
C GLY A 71 -3.50 17.58 -8.28
N GLN A 72 -2.61 18.41 -8.82
CA GLN A 72 -2.83 19.13 -10.09
C GLN A 72 -2.71 18.24 -11.33
N THR A 73 -1.90 17.17 -11.25
CA THR A 73 -1.70 16.24 -12.37
C THR A 73 -2.66 15.04 -12.33
N THR A 74 -3.68 15.08 -11.48
CA THR A 74 -4.64 13.98 -11.31
C THR A 74 -6.05 14.45 -11.59
N ASN A 75 -6.87 13.62 -12.22
CA ASN A 75 -8.28 13.90 -12.47
C ASN A 75 -9.17 13.66 -11.23
N THR A 76 -8.60 13.63 -10.03
CA THR A 76 -9.33 13.39 -8.79
C THR A 76 -9.57 14.72 -8.06
N ASN A 77 -10.73 14.86 -7.42
CA ASN A 77 -11.11 16.07 -6.68
C ASN A 77 -10.30 16.28 -5.37
N LYS A 78 -9.37 15.40 -5.06
CA LYS A 78 -8.56 15.46 -3.84
C LYS A 78 -7.09 15.17 -4.15
N PRO A 79 -6.15 15.87 -3.52
CA PRO A 79 -4.74 15.54 -3.64
C PRO A 79 -4.45 14.11 -3.12
N PRO A 80 -3.41 13.46 -3.63
CA PRO A 80 -3.02 12.13 -3.18
C PRO A 80 -2.57 12.15 -1.71
N THR A 81 -2.88 11.07 -0.99
CA THR A 81 -2.42 10.93 0.40
C THR A 81 -0.91 10.68 0.46
N ALA A 82 -0.28 10.97 1.62
CA ALA A 82 1.14 10.71 1.84
C ALA A 82 1.54 9.25 1.49
N ALA A 83 0.70 8.28 1.82
CA ALA A 83 0.92 6.88 1.46
C ALA A 83 0.88 6.64 -0.06
N THR A 84 0.01 7.33 -0.78
CA THR A 84 -0.07 7.27 -2.25
C THR A 84 1.15 7.92 -2.87
N ILE A 85 1.55 9.11 -2.39
CA ILE A 85 2.76 9.80 -2.83
C ILE A 85 3.98 8.89 -2.67
N PHE A 86 4.20 8.34 -1.49
CA PHE A 86 5.31 7.42 -1.23
C PHE A 86 5.33 6.21 -2.17
N GLN A 87 4.17 5.62 -2.45
CA GLN A 87 4.08 4.49 -3.39
C GLN A 87 4.37 4.90 -4.82
N THR A 88 3.91 6.09 -5.23
CA THR A 88 4.17 6.64 -6.56
C THR A 88 5.64 6.93 -6.75
N GLU A 89 6.28 7.61 -5.79
CA GLU A 89 7.72 7.88 -5.82
C GLU A 89 8.55 6.59 -5.91
N ASN A 90 8.18 5.55 -5.14
CA ASN A 90 8.83 4.24 -5.24
C ASN A 90 8.60 3.57 -6.61
N LEU A 91 7.41 3.71 -7.20
CA LEU A 91 7.11 3.16 -8.51
C LEU A 91 7.96 3.84 -9.60
N PHE A 92 8.10 5.16 -9.53
CA PHE A 92 9.01 5.90 -10.40
C PHE A 92 10.46 5.46 -10.19
N ARG A 93 10.95 5.51 -8.96
CA ARG A 93 12.34 5.20 -8.60
C ARG A 93 12.75 3.79 -9.01
N LEU A 94 11.90 2.79 -8.78
CA LEU A 94 12.23 1.38 -8.99
C LEU A 94 11.86 0.85 -10.38
N HIS A 95 10.92 1.50 -11.07
CA HIS A 95 10.31 0.88 -12.25
C HIS A 95 10.24 1.78 -13.48
N ILE A 96 10.13 3.09 -13.34
CA ILE A 96 9.98 4.00 -14.48
C ILE A 96 11.31 4.67 -14.81
N LEU A 97 11.95 5.33 -13.85
CA LEU A 97 13.18 6.08 -14.06
C LEU A 97 14.35 5.22 -14.55
N PRO A 98 14.55 3.96 -14.09
CA PRO A 98 15.61 3.11 -14.65
C PRO A 98 15.43 2.79 -16.14
N ILE A 99 14.20 2.87 -16.66
CA ILE A 99 13.88 2.56 -18.07
C ILE A 99 13.89 3.81 -18.93
N LEU A 100 13.21 4.87 -18.50
CA LEU A 100 12.94 6.06 -19.32
C LEU A 100 13.77 7.27 -18.91
N GLY A 101 14.25 7.33 -17.67
CA GLY A 101 14.84 8.53 -17.06
C GLY A 101 16.00 9.16 -17.80
N LYS A 102 16.81 8.37 -18.49
CA LYS A 102 18.00 8.81 -19.22
C LYS A 102 17.73 9.41 -20.61
N TYR A 103 16.52 9.35 -21.09
CA TYR A 103 16.12 9.88 -22.39
C TYR A 103 15.44 11.23 -22.23
N SER A 104 15.56 12.13 -23.23
CA SER A 104 14.77 13.37 -23.24
C SER A 104 13.31 13.11 -23.58
N LEU A 105 12.42 13.98 -23.11
CA LEU A 105 10.97 13.87 -23.35
C LEU A 105 10.64 13.90 -24.85
N SER A 106 11.23 14.84 -25.60
CA SER A 106 11.06 14.98 -27.05
C SER A 106 11.50 13.71 -27.77
N TYR A 107 12.69 13.18 -27.44
CA TYR A 107 13.19 11.96 -28.06
C TYR A 107 12.30 10.75 -27.81
N LEU A 108 11.83 10.55 -26.58
CA LEU A 108 10.86 9.48 -26.29
C LEU A 108 9.53 9.69 -27.04
N ASN A 109 9.02 10.91 -27.05
CA ASN A 109 7.73 11.24 -27.67
C ASN A 109 7.73 11.00 -29.19
N GLU A 110 8.85 11.16 -29.85
CA GLU A 110 9.02 10.93 -31.27
C GLU A 110 9.32 9.46 -31.62
N ASN A 111 9.93 8.70 -30.69
CA ASN A 111 10.39 7.34 -30.93
C ASN A 111 9.48 6.28 -30.32
N LYS A 112 8.26 6.13 -30.83
CA LYS A 112 7.26 5.15 -30.35
C LYS A 112 7.77 3.71 -30.31
N GLN A 113 8.57 3.30 -31.29
CA GLN A 113 9.13 1.93 -31.34
C GLN A 113 10.12 1.70 -30.19
N LEU A 114 10.96 2.68 -29.88
CA LEU A 114 11.85 2.62 -28.73
C LEU A 114 11.07 2.46 -27.43
N VAL A 115 10.04 3.28 -27.20
CA VAL A 115 9.21 3.20 -26.00
C VAL A 115 8.52 1.84 -25.87
N LEU A 116 8.01 1.27 -26.96
CA LEU A 116 7.45 -0.08 -26.99
C LEU A 116 8.51 -1.13 -26.61
N SER A 117 9.72 -1.05 -27.20
CA SER A 117 10.80 -2.00 -26.91
C SER A 117 11.26 -1.95 -25.45
N LEU A 118 11.25 -0.77 -24.83
CA LEU A 118 11.61 -0.57 -23.44
C LEU A 118 10.54 -1.02 -22.45
N LEU A 119 9.25 -0.79 -22.75
CA LEU A 119 8.15 -1.05 -21.83
C LEU A 119 7.56 -2.46 -21.92
N THR A 120 7.64 -3.12 -23.09
CA THR A 120 7.09 -4.48 -23.28
C THR A 120 7.73 -5.52 -22.35
N PRO A 121 9.06 -5.59 -22.19
CA PRO A 121 9.67 -6.50 -21.23
C PRO A 121 9.20 -6.25 -19.79
N LYS A 122 8.96 -4.98 -19.44
CA LYS A 122 8.42 -4.62 -18.13
C LYS A 122 6.98 -5.07 -17.93
N ALA A 123 6.15 -4.98 -18.95
CA ALA A 123 4.78 -5.48 -18.93
C ALA A 123 4.72 -7.01 -18.72
N ASN A 124 5.70 -7.73 -19.24
CA ASN A 124 5.83 -9.19 -19.09
C ASN A 124 6.37 -9.62 -17.72
N SER A 125 7.05 -8.73 -16.99
CA SER A 125 7.69 -9.05 -15.71
C SER A 125 7.00 -8.41 -14.50
N PHE A 126 6.25 -7.32 -14.67
CA PHE A 126 5.67 -6.54 -13.58
C PHE A 126 4.15 -6.59 -13.59
N ALA A 127 3.55 -7.20 -12.55
CA ALA A 127 2.10 -7.42 -12.48
C ALA A 127 1.27 -6.13 -12.46
N ASN A 128 1.76 -5.06 -11.80
CA ASN A 128 1.03 -3.79 -11.71
C ASN A 128 1.36 -2.82 -12.86
N PHE A 129 1.64 -3.35 -14.05
CA PHE A 129 2.00 -2.55 -15.23
C PHE A 129 0.92 -1.54 -15.64
N LYS A 130 -0.37 -1.82 -15.34
CA LYS A 130 -1.46 -0.86 -15.61
C LYS A 130 -1.25 0.47 -14.89
N ALA A 131 -0.83 0.45 -13.63
CA ALA A 131 -0.54 1.66 -12.87
C ALA A 131 0.69 2.39 -13.43
N LEU A 132 1.77 1.64 -13.72
CA LEU A 132 3.00 2.18 -14.32
C LEU A 132 2.69 2.90 -15.63
N ARG A 133 1.90 2.28 -16.51
CA ARG A 133 1.42 2.84 -17.77
C ARG A 133 0.63 4.14 -17.57
N GLY A 134 -0.24 4.18 -16.56
CA GLY A 134 -1.01 5.38 -16.21
C GLY A 134 -0.11 6.53 -15.80
N TYR A 135 0.87 6.29 -14.94
CA TYR A 135 1.81 7.32 -14.49
C TYR A 135 2.72 7.82 -15.62
N ILE A 136 3.19 6.93 -16.51
CA ILE A 136 3.99 7.36 -17.66
C ILE A 136 3.16 8.28 -18.57
N ASN A 137 1.93 7.90 -18.90
CA ASN A 137 1.04 8.75 -19.69
C ASN A 137 0.79 10.11 -19.02
N SER A 138 0.53 10.13 -17.70
CA SER A 138 0.32 11.37 -16.95
C SER A 138 1.53 12.33 -17.03
N VAL A 139 2.76 11.80 -17.05
CA VAL A 139 3.96 12.63 -17.23
C VAL A 139 3.99 13.27 -18.63
N PHE A 140 3.67 12.51 -19.68
CA PHE A 140 3.64 13.05 -21.05
C PHE A 140 2.44 13.98 -21.29
N ASP A 141 1.28 13.69 -20.68
CA ASP A 141 0.11 14.58 -20.74
C ASP A 141 0.43 15.92 -20.06
N TRP A 142 1.11 15.89 -18.90
CA TRP A 142 1.56 17.10 -18.20
C TRP A 142 2.65 17.86 -18.97
N ALA A 143 3.53 17.13 -19.66
CA ALA A 143 4.55 17.74 -20.54
C ALA A 143 3.92 18.45 -21.76
N GLU A 144 2.84 17.92 -22.32
CA GLU A 144 2.05 18.56 -23.36
C GLU A 144 1.35 19.83 -22.83
N GLU A 145 0.69 19.72 -21.68
CA GLU A 145 -0.03 20.84 -21.05
C GLU A 145 0.88 22.03 -20.73
N LEU A 146 2.13 21.75 -20.32
CA LEU A 146 3.16 22.77 -20.05
C LEU A 146 4.03 23.14 -21.26
N GLU A 147 3.68 22.67 -22.46
CA GLU A 147 4.39 22.98 -23.73
C GLU A 147 5.87 22.55 -23.78
N TYR A 148 6.24 21.49 -23.02
CA TYR A 148 7.55 20.82 -23.18
C TYR A 148 7.57 19.91 -24.41
N ILE A 149 6.45 19.43 -24.84
CA ILE A 149 6.22 18.72 -26.09
C ILE A 149 4.95 19.28 -26.77
N PRO A 150 4.88 19.32 -28.09
CA PRO A 150 3.72 19.90 -28.80
C PRO A 150 2.46 19.06 -28.69
N VAL A 151 2.59 17.73 -28.54
CA VAL A 151 1.49 16.79 -28.39
C VAL A 151 2.01 15.46 -27.86
N ASN A 152 1.27 14.81 -26.93
CA ASN A 152 1.61 13.47 -26.45
C ASN A 152 1.31 12.40 -27.54
N ARG A 153 2.32 12.04 -28.32
CA ARG A 153 2.23 11.01 -29.37
C ARG A 153 2.21 9.58 -28.82
N LEU A 154 2.55 9.41 -27.52
CA LEU A 154 2.72 8.10 -26.87
C LEU A 154 1.44 7.60 -26.23
N HIS A 155 0.46 8.44 -25.90
CA HIS A 155 -0.72 8.08 -25.11
C HIS A 155 -1.39 6.80 -25.61
N LYS A 156 -1.77 6.74 -26.88
CA LYS A 156 -2.40 5.56 -27.49
C LYS A 156 -1.45 4.36 -27.54
N THR A 157 -0.17 4.60 -27.84
CA THR A 157 0.86 3.55 -27.95
C THR A 157 1.07 2.85 -26.61
N ILE A 158 1.31 3.61 -25.54
CA ILE A 158 1.51 3.11 -24.19
C ILE A 158 0.22 2.43 -23.67
N SER A 159 -0.94 3.01 -23.94
CA SER A 159 -2.23 2.45 -23.50
C SER A 159 -2.55 1.07 -24.09
N ARG A 160 -1.99 0.73 -25.25
CA ARG A 160 -2.17 -0.56 -25.93
C ARG A 160 -1.27 -1.68 -25.39
N ILE A 161 -0.20 -1.36 -24.65
CA ILE A 161 0.68 -2.38 -24.08
C ILE A 161 -0.12 -3.20 -23.05
N LYS A 162 -0.24 -4.49 -23.26
CA LYS A 162 -1.00 -5.38 -22.35
C LYS A 162 -0.22 -5.71 -21.09
N ALA A 163 -0.90 -5.77 -19.95
CA ALA A 163 -0.31 -6.20 -18.67
C ALA A 163 -0.24 -7.74 -18.59
N THR A 164 0.57 -8.34 -19.42
CA THR A 164 0.66 -9.80 -19.64
C THR A 164 0.97 -10.57 -18.36
N LYS A 165 1.90 -10.07 -17.53
CA LYS A 165 2.20 -10.70 -16.23
C LYS A 165 0.98 -10.82 -15.34
N LYS A 166 0.17 -9.77 -15.30
CA LYS A 166 -1.07 -9.78 -14.49
C LYS A 166 -2.08 -10.78 -15.02
N GLN A 167 -2.19 -10.90 -16.32
CA GLN A 167 -3.08 -11.84 -16.96
C GLN A 167 -2.67 -13.29 -16.65
N ILE A 168 -1.40 -13.64 -16.86
CA ILE A 168 -0.84 -14.96 -16.52
C ILE A 168 -1.06 -15.30 -15.04
N LEU A 169 -0.81 -14.35 -14.13
CA LEU A 169 -1.04 -14.57 -12.70
C LEU A 169 -2.53 -14.75 -12.37
N LYS A 170 -3.43 -14.13 -13.13
CA LYS A 170 -4.87 -14.31 -12.94
C LYS A 170 -5.34 -15.69 -13.46
N GLU A 171 -4.83 -16.12 -14.61
CA GLU A 171 -5.15 -17.42 -15.21
C GLU A 171 -4.62 -18.60 -14.39
N ASN A 172 -3.44 -18.42 -13.78
CA ASN A 172 -2.82 -19.43 -12.92
C ASN A 172 -3.36 -19.43 -11.48
N LYS A 173 -4.20 -18.45 -11.11
CA LYS A 173 -4.75 -18.35 -9.76
C LYS A 173 -5.95 -19.27 -9.64
N ARG A 174 -5.82 -20.29 -8.79
CA ARG A 174 -6.91 -21.22 -8.47
C ARG A 174 -7.89 -20.56 -7.51
N GLU A 175 -9.13 -21.02 -7.53
CA GLU A 175 -10.15 -20.54 -6.59
C GLU A 175 -9.75 -20.79 -5.13
N GLU A 176 -9.16 -21.94 -4.85
CA GLU A 176 -8.60 -22.37 -3.54
C GLU A 176 -7.51 -21.41 -3.00
N ASP A 177 -6.83 -20.66 -3.89
CA ASP A 177 -5.82 -19.68 -3.47
C ASP A 177 -6.44 -18.39 -2.89
N LEU A 178 -7.72 -18.12 -3.14
CA LEU A 178 -8.39 -16.87 -2.78
C LEU A 178 -8.96 -16.86 -1.37
N ALA A 179 -9.50 -17.98 -0.92
CA ALA A 179 -10.08 -18.17 0.40
C ALA A 179 -9.56 -19.48 1.01
N LEU A 180 -9.63 -19.61 2.30
CA LEU A 180 -9.48 -20.88 2.98
C LEU A 180 -10.80 -21.66 2.88
N ASP A 181 -10.72 -22.99 2.82
CA ASP A 181 -11.88 -23.80 3.07
C ASP A 181 -12.19 -23.92 4.58
N GLU A 182 -13.22 -24.69 4.95
CA GLU A 182 -13.64 -24.79 6.34
C GLU A 182 -12.62 -25.50 7.21
N ASP A 183 -12.00 -26.57 6.70
CA ASP A 183 -11.00 -27.35 7.44
C ASP A 183 -9.69 -26.57 7.55
N GLU A 184 -9.23 -25.93 6.49
CA GLU A 184 -8.07 -25.05 6.52
C GLU A 184 -8.25 -23.91 7.54
N LEU A 185 -9.45 -23.33 7.61
CA LEU A 185 -9.74 -22.29 8.61
C LEU A 185 -9.73 -22.88 10.02
N ARG A 186 -10.32 -24.06 10.26
CA ARG A 186 -10.29 -24.74 11.57
C ARG A 186 -8.85 -25.01 12.01
N PHE A 187 -7.98 -25.48 11.13
CA PHE A 187 -6.57 -25.69 11.45
C PHE A 187 -5.87 -24.39 11.85
N TRP A 188 -6.17 -23.28 11.17
CA TRP A 188 -5.64 -21.97 11.57
C TRP A 188 -6.13 -21.54 12.96
N LEU A 189 -7.41 -21.66 13.25
CA LEU A 189 -7.95 -21.34 14.57
C LEU A 189 -7.29 -22.20 15.66
N GLN A 190 -7.19 -23.51 15.44
CA GLN A 190 -6.55 -24.44 16.37
C GLN A 190 -5.05 -24.08 16.59
N ALA A 191 -4.33 -23.72 15.54
CA ALA A 191 -2.92 -23.33 15.67
C ALA A 191 -2.74 -22.05 16.51
N PHE A 192 -3.68 -21.11 16.44
CA PHE A 192 -3.66 -19.93 17.33
C PHE A 192 -3.95 -20.32 18.79
N ASP A 193 -4.90 -21.22 19.02
CA ASP A 193 -5.22 -21.72 20.34
C ASP A 193 -4.03 -22.48 20.96
N ASP A 194 -3.44 -23.42 20.20
CA ASP A 194 -2.27 -24.20 20.61
C ASP A 194 -1.07 -23.31 20.96
N ASP A 195 -0.78 -22.32 20.13
CA ASP A 195 0.35 -21.42 20.36
C ASP A 195 0.11 -20.50 21.56
N LEU A 196 -1.13 -20.12 21.81
CA LEU A 196 -1.48 -19.37 23.02
C LEU A 196 -1.30 -20.23 24.28
N GLU A 197 -1.82 -21.45 24.28
CA GLU A 197 -1.69 -22.39 25.41
C GLU A 197 -0.24 -22.74 25.73
N LYS A 198 0.59 -22.90 24.69
CA LYS A 198 2.03 -23.16 24.82
C LYS A 198 2.86 -21.92 25.19
N GLY A 199 2.24 -20.74 25.30
CA GLY A 199 2.94 -19.47 25.58
C GLY A 199 3.83 -18.98 24.41
N LEU A 200 3.63 -19.49 23.21
CA LEU A 200 4.36 -19.12 21.98
C LEU A 200 3.75 -17.91 21.26
N LEU A 201 2.54 -17.52 21.67
CA LEU A 201 1.79 -16.38 21.16
C LEU A 201 1.35 -15.49 22.32
N GLU A 202 1.58 -14.18 22.19
CA GLU A 202 1.05 -13.22 23.17
C GLU A 202 -0.47 -13.13 23.09
N PHE A 203 -1.15 -12.99 24.24
CA PHE A 203 -2.61 -12.87 24.29
C PHE A 203 -3.14 -11.69 23.44
N LYS A 204 -2.40 -10.60 23.39
CA LYS A 204 -2.69 -9.46 22.51
C LYS A 204 -2.80 -9.86 21.03
N ASP A 205 -1.85 -10.66 20.56
CA ASP A 205 -1.78 -11.07 19.15
C ASP A 205 -2.90 -12.06 18.80
N TYR A 206 -3.25 -12.92 19.77
CA TYR A 206 -4.43 -13.78 19.68
C TYR A 206 -5.72 -12.95 19.55
N VAL A 207 -5.93 -11.99 20.44
CA VAL A 207 -7.14 -11.12 20.39
C VAL A 207 -7.17 -10.29 19.09
N LEU A 208 -6.04 -9.80 18.61
CA LEU A 208 -5.95 -9.07 17.34
C LEU A 208 -6.37 -9.95 16.16
N PHE A 209 -5.89 -11.19 16.12
CA PHE A 209 -6.28 -12.13 15.06
C PHE A 209 -7.79 -12.39 15.08
N TYR A 210 -8.36 -12.73 16.24
CA TYR A 210 -9.79 -12.98 16.36
C TYR A 210 -10.64 -11.74 16.08
N THR A 211 -10.18 -10.54 16.46
CA THR A 211 -10.84 -9.27 16.10
C THR A 211 -10.93 -9.11 14.58
N THR A 212 -9.79 -9.26 13.90
CA THR A 212 -9.73 -9.14 12.43
C THR A 212 -10.55 -10.23 11.73
N PHE A 213 -10.55 -11.44 12.27
CA PHE A 213 -11.31 -12.56 11.72
C PHE A 213 -12.83 -12.37 11.89
N PHE A 214 -13.32 -12.12 13.11
CA PHE A 214 -14.75 -11.96 13.40
C PHE A 214 -15.35 -10.76 12.67
N LEU A 215 -14.66 -9.63 12.64
CA LEU A 215 -15.14 -8.45 11.94
C LEU A 215 -14.95 -8.56 10.42
N SER A 216 -14.12 -9.50 9.96
CA SER A 216 -13.69 -9.60 8.56
C SER A 216 -13.28 -8.24 7.98
N ASP A 217 -12.77 -7.34 8.81
CA ASP A 217 -12.38 -5.99 8.45
C ASP A 217 -11.01 -5.94 7.76
N ARG A 218 -10.56 -4.77 7.41
CA ARG A 218 -9.17 -4.61 6.96
C ARG A 218 -8.27 -4.50 8.18
N LYS A 219 -7.15 -5.22 8.20
CA LYS A 219 -6.18 -5.17 9.32
C LYS A 219 -5.87 -3.74 9.79
N SER A 220 -5.83 -2.76 8.88
CA SER A 220 -5.60 -1.35 9.21
C SER A 220 -6.76 -0.70 9.96
N GLU A 221 -7.97 -1.24 9.85
CA GLU A 221 -9.17 -0.83 10.57
C GLU A 221 -9.11 -1.38 12.00
N SER A 222 -8.81 -2.68 12.19
CA SER A 222 -8.54 -3.27 13.51
C SER A 222 -7.39 -2.55 14.24
N TYR A 223 -6.33 -2.15 13.51
CA TYR A 223 -5.19 -1.44 14.12
C TYR A 223 -5.56 -0.03 14.62
N ALA A 224 -6.56 0.60 14.02
CA ALA A 224 -7.05 1.92 14.40
C ALA A 224 -8.08 1.91 15.52
N LEU A 225 -8.48 0.72 16.01
CA LEU A 225 -9.43 0.61 17.12
C LEU A 225 -8.87 1.24 18.39
N GLN A 226 -9.71 2.05 19.03
CA GLN A 226 -9.49 2.62 20.36
C GLN A 226 -10.58 2.13 21.29
N TRP A 227 -10.33 2.10 22.60
CA TRP A 227 -11.31 1.60 23.58
C TRP A 227 -12.64 2.36 23.55
N LYS A 228 -12.67 3.61 23.11
CA LYS A 228 -13.91 4.37 22.92
C LYS A 228 -14.83 3.82 21.82
N HIS A 229 -14.29 3.02 20.90
CA HIS A 229 -15.04 2.41 19.81
C HIS A 229 -15.73 1.11 20.21
N ILE A 230 -15.49 0.61 21.45
CA ILE A 230 -16.01 -0.66 21.94
C ILE A 230 -17.02 -0.43 23.05
N ASN A 231 -18.27 -0.77 22.78
CA ASN A 231 -19.36 -0.72 23.74
C ASN A 231 -19.61 -2.12 24.33
N PHE A 232 -19.00 -2.40 25.47
CA PHE A 232 -19.14 -3.70 26.15
C PHE A 232 -20.54 -3.98 26.70
N LYS A 233 -21.40 -2.95 26.87
CA LYS A 233 -22.76 -3.13 27.36
C LYS A 233 -23.68 -3.71 26.27
N ASN A 234 -23.48 -3.23 25.04
CA ASN A 234 -24.33 -3.62 23.91
C ASN A 234 -23.66 -4.63 22.98
N ASN A 235 -22.43 -5.06 23.26
CA ASN A 235 -21.60 -5.88 22.39
C ASN A 235 -21.40 -5.26 20.99
N GLU A 236 -21.08 -3.96 20.95
CA GLU A 236 -20.94 -3.21 19.70
C GLU A 236 -19.50 -2.73 19.50
N ILE A 237 -19.03 -2.78 18.25
CA ILE A 237 -17.72 -2.26 17.82
C ILE A 237 -17.93 -1.31 16.65
N LEU A 238 -17.49 -0.06 16.79
CA LEU A 238 -17.54 0.95 15.75
C LEU A 238 -16.24 0.99 14.95
N ILE A 239 -16.31 0.74 13.65
CA ILE A 239 -15.22 0.91 12.70
C ILE A 239 -15.44 2.22 11.94
N GLU A 240 -14.61 3.23 12.21
CA GLU A 240 -14.67 4.53 11.53
C GLU A 240 -13.31 5.02 11.05
N ASN A 241 -12.22 4.41 11.53
CA ASN A 241 -10.85 4.80 11.24
C ASN A 241 -10.02 3.63 10.72
N ALA A 242 -8.91 3.96 10.08
CA ALA A 242 -7.87 3.02 9.67
C ALA A 242 -6.50 3.66 9.92
N LEU A 243 -5.47 2.87 10.21
CA LEU A 243 -4.09 3.35 10.21
C LEU A 243 -3.54 3.34 8.78
N ASP A 244 -2.82 4.39 8.41
CA ASP A 244 -2.01 4.37 7.21
C ASP A 244 -0.68 3.64 7.46
N ARG A 245 0.15 3.53 6.42
CA ARG A 245 1.46 2.84 6.53
C ARG A 245 2.47 3.55 7.44
N PHE A 246 2.22 4.80 7.80
CA PHE A 246 3.06 5.61 8.69
C PHE A 246 2.53 5.65 10.13
N GLY A 247 1.42 4.93 10.40
CA GLY A 247 0.77 4.91 11.70
C GLY A 247 -0.19 6.08 11.95
N ASN A 248 -0.47 6.90 10.95
CA ASN A 248 -1.43 7.99 11.11
C ASN A 248 -2.87 7.48 11.00
N VAL A 249 -3.73 8.00 11.87
CA VAL A 249 -5.17 7.72 11.82
C VAL A 249 -5.79 8.47 10.64
N LYS A 250 -6.57 7.76 9.84
CA LYS A 250 -7.36 8.32 8.74
C LYS A 250 -8.74 7.67 8.71
N ALA A 251 -9.70 8.31 8.02
CA ALA A 251 -10.99 7.70 7.75
C ALA A 251 -10.83 6.37 6.98
N THR A 252 -11.79 5.46 7.14
CA THR A 252 -11.86 4.21 6.36
C THR A 252 -11.90 4.51 4.86
N LYS A 253 -11.56 3.51 4.04
CA LYS A 253 -11.65 3.65 2.59
C LYS A 253 -13.11 3.92 2.19
N GLY A 254 -13.37 5.09 1.63
CA GLY A 254 -14.74 5.55 1.30
C GLY A 254 -15.43 6.34 2.41
N GLY A 255 -14.77 6.59 3.56
CA GLY A 255 -15.32 7.39 4.67
C GLY A 255 -16.48 6.72 5.42
N LYS A 256 -16.72 5.44 5.20
CA LYS A 256 -17.85 4.71 5.80
C LYS A 256 -17.56 4.44 7.28
N ARG A 257 -18.57 4.70 8.12
CA ARG A 257 -18.60 4.32 9.53
C ARG A 257 -19.53 3.11 9.66
N THR A 258 -19.08 2.05 10.32
CA THR A 258 -19.87 0.82 10.46
C THR A 258 -19.87 0.38 11.90
N LEU A 259 -21.06 0.20 12.45
CA LEU A 259 -21.28 -0.38 13.77
C LEU A 259 -21.55 -1.88 13.61
N PHE A 260 -20.74 -2.70 14.25
CA PHE A 260 -20.86 -4.15 14.26
C PHE A 260 -21.44 -4.61 15.59
N ASN A 261 -22.42 -5.50 15.54
CA ASN A 261 -22.77 -6.35 16.67
C ASN A 261 -21.73 -7.47 16.74
N ALA A 262 -20.84 -7.40 17.71
CA ALA A 262 -19.77 -8.36 17.88
C ALA A 262 -20.25 -9.58 18.69
N PRO A 263 -19.77 -10.81 18.38
CA PRO A 263 -20.12 -11.98 19.15
C PRO A 263 -19.58 -11.89 20.58
N THR A 264 -20.27 -12.52 21.52
CA THR A 264 -19.91 -12.48 22.95
C THR A 264 -18.49 -12.96 23.21
N GLU A 265 -18.06 -13.99 22.48
CA GLU A 265 -16.72 -14.56 22.56
C GLU A 265 -15.62 -13.51 22.27
N LEU A 266 -15.81 -12.72 21.23
CA LEU A 266 -14.87 -11.62 20.92
C LEU A 266 -14.88 -10.55 22.01
N MET A 267 -16.07 -10.19 22.49
CA MET A 267 -16.21 -9.16 23.55
C MET A 267 -15.55 -9.59 24.86
N GLU A 268 -15.63 -10.85 25.23
CA GLU A 268 -14.94 -11.39 26.39
C GLU A 268 -13.41 -11.36 26.23
N LEU A 269 -12.90 -11.75 25.07
CA LEU A 269 -11.49 -11.63 24.74
C LEU A 269 -11.01 -10.17 24.85
N LEU A 270 -11.73 -9.24 24.28
CA LEU A 270 -11.42 -7.81 24.34
C LEU A 270 -11.49 -7.26 25.77
N LYS A 271 -12.45 -7.70 26.59
CA LYS A 271 -12.58 -7.30 27.98
C LYS A 271 -11.38 -7.80 28.81
N LYS A 272 -10.98 -9.06 28.62
CA LYS A 272 -9.79 -9.63 29.26
C LYS A 272 -8.54 -8.89 28.81
N TRP A 273 -8.38 -8.63 27.51
CA TRP A 273 -7.25 -7.88 26.98
C TRP A 273 -7.20 -6.45 27.53
N LYS A 274 -8.32 -5.76 27.63
CA LYS A 274 -8.39 -4.40 28.21
C LYS A 274 -7.83 -4.35 29.63
N ALA A 275 -8.13 -5.35 30.45
CA ALA A 275 -7.60 -5.44 31.80
C ALA A 275 -6.09 -5.70 31.80
N LEU A 276 -5.60 -6.64 30.98
CA LEU A 276 -4.18 -6.94 30.85
C LEU A 276 -3.37 -5.75 30.34
N GLN A 277 -3.84 -5.10 29.26
CA GLN A 277 -3.18 -3.91 28.72
C GLN A 277 -3.08 -2.79 29.74
N ARG A 278 -4.09 -2.62 30.59
CA ARG A 278 -4.06 -1.60 31.65
C ARG A 278 -2.92 -1.87 32.64
N GLU A 279 -2.73 -3.12 33.04
CA GLU A 279 -1.64 -3.48 33.95
C GLU A 279 -0.26 -3.38 33.26
N GLU A 280 -0.17 -3.79 32.00
CA GLU A 280 1.07 -3.62 31.20
C GLU A 280 1.46 -2.14 31.07
N LEU A 281 0.52 -1.26 30.71
CA LEU A 281 0.76 0.18 30.56
C LEU A 281 1.15 0.83 31.90
N LYS A 282 0.53 0.39 33.00
CA LYS A 282 0.84 0.88 34.34
C LYS A 282 2.29 0.63 34.75
N GLN A 283 2.90 -0.48 34.31
CA GLN A 283 4.33 -0.78 34.59
C GLN A 283 5.25 0.29 33.96
N PHE A 284 4.79 0.95 32.92
CA PHE A 284 5.52 2.04 32.24
C PHE A 284 5.02 3.43 32.64
N GLY A 285 4.19 3.55 33.67
CA GLY A 285 3.61 4.83 34.11
C GLY A 285 2.56 5.42 33.16
N ILE A 286 2.05 4.63 32.21
CA ILE A 286 1.06 5.07 31.22
C ILE A 286 -0.35 4.74 31.72
N LYS A 287 -1.24 5.74 31.79
CA LYS A 287 -2.64 5.55 32.14
C LYS A 287 -3.45 5.16 30.90
N GLN A 288 -4.09 3.98 30.94
CA GLN A 288 -5.03 3.58 29.91
C GLN A 288 -6.26 4.53 29.90
N THR A 289 -6.57 5.12 28.75
CA THR A 289 -7.73 5.99 28.52
C THR A 289 -8.67 5.40 27.47
N ASN A 290 -9.83 6.00 27.27
CA ASN A 290 -10.72 5.59 26.18
C ASN A 290 -10.14 5.88 24.78
N ASN A 291 -9.18 6.80 24.66
CA ASN A 291 -8.47 7.09 23.41
C ASN A 291 -7.25 6.18 23.19
N GLN A 292 -6.91 5.32 24.16
CA GLN A 292 -5.85 4.32 23.99
C GLN A 292 -6.22 3.36 22.87
N PHE A 293 -5.26 3.12 21.95
CA PHE A 293 -5.42 2.08 20.94
C PHE A 293 -5.56 0.70 21.61
N VAL A 294 -6.47 -0.11 21.08
CA VAL A 294 -6.70 -1.47 21.57
C VAL A 294 -5.46 -2.33 21.37
N PHE A 295 -4.79 -2.16 20.24
CA PHE A 295 -3.60 -2.94 19.90
C PHE A 295 -2.40 -2.03 19.68
N THR A 296 -1.38 -2.22 20.52
CA THR A 296 -0.09 -1.53 20.47
C THR A 296 1.02 -2.52 20.73
N TYR A 297 2.26 -2.13 20.49
CA TYR A 297 3.43 -2.97 20.79
C TYR A 297 4.59 -2.10 21.26
N ASN A 298 5.59 -2.75 21.85
CA ASN A 298 6.87 -2.11 22.15
C ASN A 298 7.84 -2.46 21.04
N ASP A 299 8.47 -1.46 20.44
CA ASP A 299 9.37 -1.69 19.32
C ASP A 299 10.80 -2.04 19.78
N ARG A 300 11.66 -2.41 18.83
CA ARG A 300 13.07 -2.76 19.10
C ARG A 300 13.93 -1.59 19.51
N GLN A 301 13.43 -0.35 19.37
CA GLN A 301 14.11 0.88 19.78
C GLN A 301 13.70 1.29 21.19
N ASN A 302 13.01 0.40 21.93
CA ASN A 302 12.43 0.64 23.24
C ASN A 302 11.35 1.73 23.31
N ASN A 303 10.73 2.07 22.17
CA ASN A 303 9.52 2.88 22.21
C ASN A 303 8.36 2.01 22.69
N ILE A 304 7.66 2.49 23.70
CA ILE A 304 6.58 1.78 24.39
C ILE A 304 5.24 2.26 23.85
N ASN A 305 4.25 1.35 23.77
CA ASN A 305 2.88 1.67 23.38
C ASN A 305 2.76 2.26 21.96
N VAL A 306 3.55 1.76 21.03
CA VAL A 306 3.58 2.22 19.64
C VAL A 306 2.41 1.60 18.85
N VAL A 307 1.82 2.36 17.94
CA VAL A 307 0.78 1.85 17.03
C VAL A 307 1.33 0.76 16.11
N LEU A 308 0.50 -0.24 15.79
CA LEU A 308 0.93 -1.39 14.99
C LEU A 308 1.39 -0.95 13.59
N HIS A 309 2.56 -1.42 13.16
CA HIS A 309 3.00 -1.21 11.78
C HIS A 309 2.18 -2.06 10.79
N ILE A 310 2.13 -1.63 9.53
CA ILE A 310 1.22 -2.17 8.52
C ILE A 310 1.30 -3.69 8.32
N ASP A 311 2.45 -4.30 8.57
CA ASP A 311 2.66 -5.73 8.35
C ASP A 311 2.66 -6.55 9.66
N TYR A 312 2.26 -5.96 10.78
CA TYR A 312 2.32 -6.60 12.09
C TYR A 312 1.62 -7.97 12.12
N LEU A 313 0.33 -8.04 11.80
CA LEU A 313 -0.43 -9.29 11.80
C LEU A 313 0.10 -10.29 10.75
N ASN A 314 0.60 -9.81 9.61
CA ASN A 314 1.26 -10.68 8.64
C ASN A 314 2.48 -11.40 9.24
N TYR A 315 3.31 -10.69 10.04
CA TYR A 315 4.46 -11.31 10.70
C TYR A 315 4.03 -12.32 11.76
N ARG A 316 2.95 -12.05 12.51
CA ARG A 316 2.40 -12.99 13.49
C ARG A 316 1.88 -14.25 12.81
N MET A 317 1.06 -14.13 11.77
CA MET A 317 0.58 -15.27 10.98
C MET A 317 1.73 -16.06 10.35
N ASN A 318 2.74 -15.40 9.78
CA ASN A 318 3.91 -16.07 9.24
C ASN A 318 4.71 -16.81 10.33
N SER A 319 4.75 -16.30 11.56
CA SER A 319 5.39 -16.97 12.69
C SER A 319 4.66 -18.25 13.07
N ILE A 320 3.32 -18.22 13.14
CA ILE A 320 2.49 -19.41 13.37
C ILE A 320 2.68 -20.42 12.24
N LYS A 321 2.58 -19.98 10.96
CA LYS A 321 2.79 -20.86 9.80
C LYS A 321 4.15 -21.58 9.81
N ARG A 322 5.19 -20.95 10.36
CA ARG A 322 6.52 -21.61 10.52
C ARG A 322 6.52 -22.69 11.59
N ARG A 323 5.73 -22.55 12.65
CA ARG A 323 5.58 -23.55 13.70
C ARG A 323 4.62 -24.66 13.33
N HIS A 324 3.66 -24.36 12.46
CA HIS A 324 2.62 -25.26 11.93
C HIS A 324 2.73 -25.33 10.40
N PRO A 325 3.72 -26.06 9.86
CA PRO A 325 4.01 -26.10 8.43
C PRO A 325 2.89 -26.71 7.57
N GLU A 326 1.99 -27.48 8.16
CA GLU A 326 0.79 -28.09 7.55
C GLU A 326 -0.28 -27.07 7.18
N LEU A 327 -0.33 -25.90 7.82
CA LEU A 327 -1.34 -24.89 7.54
C LEU A 327 -1.29 -24.41 6.09
N ALA A 328 -2.45 -24.18 5.48
CA ALA A 328 -2.52 -23.52 4.17
C ALA A 328 -1.99 -22.07 4.25
N PRO A 329 -1.35 -21.54 3.20
CA PRO A 329 -0.89 -20.16 3.19
C PRO A 329 -2.05 -19.18 3.39
N ALA A 330 -1.96 -18.32 4.41
CA ALA A 330 -2.97 -17.32 4.71
C ALA A 330 -2.36 -15.94 5.01
N THR A 331 -3.15 -14.92 4.76
CA THR A 331 -2.86 -13.51 5.10
C THR A 331 -4.13 -12.90 5.70
N PRO A 332 -4.05 -11.78 6.43
CA PRO A 332 -5.26 -11.10 6.91
C PRO A 332 -6.27 -10.80 5.78
N HIS A 333 -5.78 -10.53 4.58
CA HIS A 333 -6.64 -10.31 3.42
C HIS A 333 -7.33 -11.61 2.94
N LYS A 334 -6.60 -12.75 2.94
CA LYS A 334 -7.20 -14.07 2.64
C LYS A 334 -8.24 -14.46 3.69
N LEU A 335 -8.04 -14.16 4.98
CA LEU A 335 -9.06 -14.36 6.02
C LEU A 335 -10.35 -13.58 5.74
N ARG A 336 -10.23 -12.33 5.31
CA ARG A 336 -11.39 -11.52 4.90
C ARG A 336 -12.12 -12.13 3.69
N HIS A 337 -11.40 -12.63 2.69
CA HIS A 337 -11.98 -13.40 1.59
C HIS A 337 -12.69 -14.66 2.09
N THR A 338 -12.06 -15.38 3.01
CA THR A 338 -12.62 -16.57 3.65
C THR A 338 -13.95 -16.25 4.34
N GLY A 339 -13.98 -15.22 5.19
CA GLY A 339 -15.21 -14.79 5.87
C GLY A 339 -16.33 -14.48 4.88
N ALA A 340 -16.04 -13.72 3.81
CA ALA A 340 -17.03 -13.39 2.77
C ALA A 340 -17.53 -14.64 2.01
N THR A 341 -16.61 -15.55 1.67
CA THR A 341 -16.93 -16.78 0.92
C THR A 341 -17.77 -17.74 1.74
N LEU A 342 -17.41 -17.95 3.02
CA LEU A 342 -18.18 -18.81 3.92
C LEU A 342 -19.54 -18.22 4.27
N ALA A 343 -19.63 -16.89 4.47
CA ALA A 343 -20.90 -16.20 4.65
C ALA A 343 -21.84 -16.40 3.43
N LYS A 344 -21.29 -16.36 2.22
CA LYS A 344 -22.07 -16.65 1.00
C LYS A 344 -22.52 -18.10 0.94
N LYS A 345 -21.65 -19.06 1.28
CA LYS A 345 -22.01 -20.49 1.38
C LYS A 345 -23.09 -20.72 2.42
N ALA A 346 -23.08 -19.98 3.52
CA ALA A 346 -24.10 -20.00 4.57
C ALA A 346 -25.42 -19.29 4.18
N GLY A 347 -25.56 -18.85 2.92
CA GLY A 347 -26.82 -18.31 2.38
C GLY A 347 -26.99 -16.79 2.56
N ARG A 348 -25.99 -16.06 3.05
CA ARG A 348 -26.09 -14.60 3.16
C ARG A 348 -26.17 -13.94 1.79
N SER A 349 -26.95 -12.88 1.69
CA SER A 349 -27.07 -12.09 0.47
C SER A 349 -25.79 -11.31 0.16
N LEU A 350 -25.62 -10.91 -1.10
CA LEU A 350 -24.50 -10.05 -1.50
C LEU A 350 -24.52 -8.70 -0.77
N GLU A 351 -25.71 -8.19 -0.48
CA GLU A 351 -25.92 -6.93 0.23
C GLU A 351 -25.46 -7.02 1.68
N GLU A 352 -25.93 -8.04 2.42
CA GLU A 352 -25.50 -8.30 3.79
C GLU A 352 -23.96 -8.46 3.90
N ILE A 353 -23.37 -9.20 2.96
CA ILE A 353 -21.92 -9.39 2.93
C ILE A 353 -21.21 -8.06 2.59
N SER A 354 -21.74 -7.26 1.67
CA SER A 354 -21.19 -5.95 1.32
C SER A 354 -21.21 -4.98 2.50
N GLU A 355 -22.29 -4.98 3.27
CA GLU A 355 -22.42 -4.19 4.49
C GLU A 355 -21.44 -4.67 5.56
N ALA A 356 -21.37 -5.97 5.84
CA ALA A 356 -20.44 -6.56 6.78
C ALA A 356 -18.97 -6.27 6.42
N LEU A 357 -18.64 -6.25 5.13
CA LEU A 357 -17.30 -5.90 4.65
C LEU A 357 -17.07 -4.39 4.54
N THR A 358 -18.00 -3.55 4.94
CA THR A 358 -17.88 -2.08 4.82
C THR A 358 -17.57 -1.59 3.41
N HIS A 359 -18.07 -2.28 2.38
CA HIS A 359 -17.88 -1.86 1.00
C HIS A 359 -18.83 -0.73 0.62
N SER A 360 -18.35 0.24 -0.15
CA SER A 360 -19.17 1.31 -0.71
C SER A 360 -19.90 0.89 -1.99
N ASP A 361 -19.50 -0.24 -2.61
CA ASP A 361 -20.02 -0.77 -3.86
C ASP A 361 -20.01 -2.31 -3.81
N GLN A 362 -21.14 -2.92 -4.14
CA GLN A 362 -21.31 -4.37 -4.20
C GLN A 362 -20.39 -5.05 -5.25
N SER A 363 -19.98 -4.33 -6.29
CA SER A 363 -19.04 -4.86 -7.28
C SER A 363 -17.70 -5.23 -6.63
N ILE A 364 -17.29 -4.49 -5.61
CA ILE A 364 -16.10 -4.81 -4.82
C ILE A 364 -16.30 -6.12 -4.06
N THR A 365 -17.49 -6.34 -3.47
CA THR A 365 -17.81 -7.55 -2.72
C THR A 365 -17.72 -8.81 -3.59
N LYS A 366 -18.14 -8.75 -4.84
CA LYS A 366 -18.00 -9.85 -5.79
C LYS A 366 -16.55 -10.33 -5.98
N THR A 367 -15.56 -9.47 -5.77
CA THR A 367 -14.16 -9.86 -5.84
C THR A 367 -13.67 -10.64 -4.61
N TYR A 368 -14.44 -10.60 -3.51
CA TYR A 368 -14.13 -11.31 -2.26
C TYR A 368 -14.89 -12.63 -2.11
N ILE A 369 -15.94 -12.84 -2.91
CA ILE A 369 -16.71 -14.07 -2.88
C ILE A 369 -16.16 -15.02 -3.92
N ASN A 370 -15.71 -16.17 -3.44
CA ASN A 370 -15.13 -17.21 -4.27
C ASN A 370 -16.04 -18.45 -4.29
N THR A 371 -17.21 -18.30 -4.91
CA THR A 371 -18.15 -19.41 -5.09
C THR A 371 -18.58 -19.48 -6.54
N THR A 372 -18.64 -20.71 -7.08
CA THR A 372 -19.29 -20.95 -8.36
C THR A 372 -20.73 -20.51 -8.28
N SER A 373 -21.19 -19.72 -9.25
CA SER A 373 -22.57 -19.29 -9.32
C SER A 373 -23.46 -20.50 -9.63
N THR A 374 -24.10 -21.04 -8.59
CA THR A 374 -25.10 -22.11 -8.77
C THR A 374 -26.45 -21.46 -9.05
N VAL A 375 -26.97 -21.70 -10.24
CA VAL A 375 -28.32 -21.30 -10.60
C VAL A 375 -29.28 -22.35 -10.01
N THR A 376 -29.85 -22.04 -8.84
CA THR A 376 -30.79 -22.94 -8.14
C THR A 376 -32.12 -23.08 -8.87
N GLN A 377 -32.46 -22.08 -9.67
CA GLN A 377 -33.70 -22.09 -10.49
C GLN A 377 -33.44 -21.33 -11.79
N THR A 378 -33.66 -22.00 -12.90
CA THR A 378 -33.47 -21.33 -14.22
C THR A 378 -34.58 -20.34 -14.52
N ALA A 379 -34.29 -19.33 -15.34
CA ALA A 379 -35.30 -18.37 -15.80
C ALA A 379 -36.46 -19.08 -16.51
N GLY A 380 -36.20 -20.14 -17.29
CA GLY A 380 -37.18 -20.96 -17.95
C GLY A 380 -38.07 -21.71 -16.97
N GLU A 381 -37.52 -22.29 -15.89
CA GLU A 381 -38.28 -22.92 -14.84
C GLU A 381 -39.19 -21.93 -14.12
N THR A 382 -38.68 -20.75 -13.81
CA THR A 382 -39.48 -19.67 -13.19
C THR A 382 -40.64 -19.25 -14.08
N ALA A 383 -40.40 -19.03 -15.37
CA ALA A 383 -41.42 -18.71 -16.36
C ALA A 383 -42.46 -19.84 -16.49
N TYR A 384 -41.99 -21.09 -16.57
CA TYR A 384 -42.88 -22.27 -16.64
C TYR A 384 -43.81 -22.41 -15.43
N ARG A 385 -43.24 -22.23 -14.21
CA ARG A 385 -44.05 -22.26 -12.97
C ARG A 385 -45.05 -21.11 -12.88
N HIS A 386 -44.68 -19.93 -13.43
CA HIS A 386 -45.60 -18.79 -13.50
C HIS A 386 -46.79 -19.02 -14.43
N LEU A 387 -46.52 -19.66 -15.58
CA LEU A 387 -47.60 -20.01 -16.56
C LEU A 387 -48.53 -21.14 -16.08
N LYS A 388 -48.10 -21.91 -15.07
CA LYS A 388 -48.93 -22.99 -14.48
C LYS A 388 -49.76 -22.57 -13.26
N LYS A 389 -49.60 -21.33 -12.78
CA LYS A 389 -50.47 -20.71 -11.79
C LYS A 389 -51.66 -20.03 -12.48
#